data_9305a469170d0aa20e2fc9b69391cb9d
#
_entry.id   9305a469170d0aa20e2fc9b69391cb9d
#
_cell.length_a   1.000
_cell.length_b   1.000
_cell.length_c   1.000
_cell.angle_alpha   90.00
_cell.angle_beta   90.00
_cell.angle_gamma   90.00
#
_symmetry.space_group_name_H-M   'P 1'
#
loop_
_entity.id
_entity.type
_entity.pdbx_description
1 polymer ?
#
loop_
_entity_poly.entity_id
_entity_poly.type
_entity_poly.pdbx_seq_one_letter_code
_entity_poly.pdbx_strand_id
1 'polypeptide(L)'
;CLTCANCTMVCPTCFCTTVEDVTDLTGEHAERWRKLDSCFTMDFSYIHGGSVRASTKSRYRHWITHKLATWIDQFGTSGCVGCGRCITWCPVAIDITEEVHAIRESETVIGKQKTIEAIEK
;
A
#
# COMPACT_ATOMS: atom_id res chain seq x y z
N CYS A 1 4.28 -1.02 -11.70
CA CYS A 1 3.48 -0.01 -10.99
C CYS A 1 4.04 1.39 -11.22
N LEU A 2 3.18 2.35 -11.55
CA LEU A 2 3.54 3.76 -11.79
C LEU A 2 3.43 4.63 -10.53
N THR A 3 3.05 4.06 -9.40
CA THR A 3 2.77 4.80 -8.15
C THR A 3 1.77 5.95 -8.28
N CYS A 4 0.84 5.86 -9.23
CA CYS A 4 -0.16 6.91 -9.52
C CYS A 4 -1.26 7.03 -8.46
N ALA A 5 -1.31 6.13 -7.48
CA ALA A 5 -2.27 6.08 -6.39
C ALA A 5 -3.74 5.77 -6.78
N ASN A 6 -4.09 5.62 -8.05
CA ASN A 6 -5.47 5.34 -8.47
C ASN A 6 -6.11 4.17 -7.70
N CYS A 7 -5.37 3.07 -7.51
CA CYS A 7 -5.86 1.89 -6.81
C CYS A 7 -6.25 2.15 -5.34
N THR A 8 -5.61 3.09 -4.67
CA THR A 8 -5.93 3.46 -3.29
C THR A 8 -7.03 4.53 -3.22
N MET A 9 -7.02 5.48 -4.16
CA MET A 9 -7.99 6.58 -4.19
C MET A 9 -9.41 6.13 -4.55
N VAL A 10 -9.54 5.05 -5.34
CA VAL A 10 -10.87 4.48 -5.68
C VAL A 10 -11.30 3.34 -4.75
N CYS A 11 -10.43 2.91 -3.83
CA CYS A 11 -10.70 1.78 -2.94
C CYS A 11 -11.63 2.17 -1.79
N PRO A 12 -12.73 1.43 -1.55
CA PRO A 12 -13.68 1.76 -0.48
C PRO A 12 -13.13 1.54 0.93
N THR A 13 -12.03 0.81 1.07
CA THR A 13 -11.42 0.50 2.37
C THR A 13 -10.12 1.25 2.63
N CYS A 14 -9.51 1.92 1.65
CA CYS A 14 -8.34 2.76 1.89
C CYS A 14 -8.74 4.07 2.57
N PHE A 15 -8.04 4.42 3.65
CA PHE A 15 -8.36 5.57 4.50
C PHE A 15 -7.13 6.42 4.84
N CYS A 16 -6.05 6.31 4.06
CA CYS A 16 -4.86 7.12 4.25
C CYS A 16 -5.21 8.61 4.11
N THR A 17 -4.80 9.41 5.08
CA THR A 17 -5.04 10.85 5.09
C THR A 17 -3.75 11.58 5.46
N THR A 18 -3.62 12.79 4.97
CA THR A 18 -2.61 13.76 5.42
C THR A 18 -3.28 14.96 6.06
N VAL A 19 -2.51 15.72 6.82
CA VAL A 19 -2.95 16.97 7.46
C VAL A 19 -2.12 18.10 6.89
N GLU A 20 -2.80 19.17 6.50
CA GLU A 20 -2.19 20.37 5.95
C GLU A 20 -2.65 21.58 6.78
N ASP A 21 -1.68 22.35 7.24
CA ASP A 21 -1.94 23.60 7.94
C ASP A 21 -1.97 24.73 6.91
N VAL A 22 -3.08 25.46 6.88
CA VAL A 22 -3.32 26.60 5.98
C VAL A 22 -3.49 27.85 6.82
N THR A 23 -2.71 28.87 6.54
CA THR A 23 -2.82 30.19 7.20
C THR A 23 -3.14 31.26 6.17
N ASP A 24 -3.87 32.27 6.58
CA ASP A 24 -4.06 33.48 5.77
C ASP A 24 -2.78 34.34 5.74
N LEU A 25 -2.77 35.34 4.88
CA LEU A 25 -1.62 36.22 4.72
C LEU A 25 -1.40 37.15 5.93
N THR A 26 -2.41 37.32 6.77
CA THR A 26 -2.33 38.15 7.99
C THR A 26 -1.78 37.37 9.18
N GLY A 27 -1.87 36.04 9.13
CA GLY A 27 -1.48 35.14 10.22
C GLY A 27 -2.47 35.12 11.40
N GLU A 28 -3.62 35.76 11.26
CA GLU A 28 -4.66 35.81 12.29
C GLU A 28 -5.59 34.61 12.24
N HIS A 29 -5.66 33.93 11.09
CA HIS A 29 -6.50 32.76 10.89
C HIS A 29 -5.67 31.55 10.42
N ALA A 30 -5.85 30.41 11.09
CA ALA A 30 -5.22 29.16 10.74
C ALA A 30 -6.24 28.02 10.72
N GLU A 31 -6.20 27.20 9.69
CA GLU A 31 -7.03 26.01 9.53
C GLU A 31 -6.15 24.78 9.41
N ARG A 32 -6.62 23.67 9.94
CA ARG A 32 -5.96 22.36 9.79
C ARG A 32 -6.86 21.44 9.00
N TRP A 33 -6.48 21.19 7.76
CA TRP A 33 -7.25 20.40 6.82
C TRP A 33 -6.79 18.95 6.81
N ARG A 34 -7.76 18.03 6.92
CA ARG A 34 -7.51 16.62 6.66
C ARG A 34 -7.89 16.32 5.22
N LYS A 35 -6.92 15.88 4.43
CA LYS A 35 -7.10 15.51 3.02
C LYS A 35 -6.90 14.01 2.83
N LEU A 36 -7.65 13.42 1.88
CA LEU A 36 -7.38 12.06 1.44
C LEU A 36 -5.99 11.99 0.82
N ASP A 37 -5.23 10.99 1.20
CA ASP A 37 -3.87 10.75 0.70
C ASP A 37 -3.69 9.28 0.34
N SER A 38 -2.51 8.89 -0.08
CA SER A 38 -2.18 7.54 -0.50
C SER A 38 -0.84 7.09 0.06
N CYS A 39 -0.78 5.83 0.47
CA CYS A 39 0.49 5.19 0.80
C CYS A 39 1.46 5.08 -0.40
N PHE A 40 1.02 5.41 -1.61
CA PHE A 40 1.88 5.55 -2.78
C PHE A 40 2.51 6.94 -2.92
N THR A 41 2.01 7.94 -2.21
CA THR A 41 2.60 9.28 -2.20
C THR A 41 3.96 9.25 -1.49
N MET A 42 4.95 9.94 -2.04
CA MET A 42 6.30 9.96 -1.49
C MET A 42 6.32 10.52 -0.07
N ASP A 43 5.54 11.56 0.17
CA ASP A 43 5.50 12.29 1.43
C ASP A 43 4.65 11.62 2.51
N PHE A 44 3.78 10.67 2.15
CA PHE A 44 2.94 9.94 3.10
C PHE A 44 3.75 9.24 4.20
N SER A 45 4.93 8.74 3.87
CA SER A 45 5.83 8.10 4.82
C SER A 45 7.09 8.93 5.12
N TYR A 46 7.00 10.24 4.94
CA TYR A 46 8.09 11.15 5.27
C TYR A 46 8.19 11.33 6.79
N ILE A 47 9.38 11.12 7.31
CA ILE A 47 9.72 11.36 8.71
C ILE A 47 10.95 12.25 8.78
N HIS A 48 11.35 12.63 9.98
CA HIS A 48 12.60 13.37 10.17
C HIS A 48 13.77 12.69 9.44
N GLY A 49 14.34 13.39 8.47
CA GLY A 49 15.47 12.89 7.66
C GLY A 49 15.10 12.29 6.31
N GLY A 50 13.82 12.16 5.94
CA GLY A 50 13.42 11.77 4.60
C GLY A 50 12.28 10.74 4.52
N SER A 51 11.95 10.36 3.30
CA SER A 51 10.93 9.34 3.04
C SER A 51 11.46 7.93 3.33
N VAL A 52 10.79 7.20 4.20
CA VAL A 52 11.11 5.80 4.55
C VAL A 52 10.91 4.86 3.36
N ARG A 53 9.98 5.21 2.45
CA ARG A 53 9.62 4.39 1.27
C ARG A 53 9.90 5.13 -0.02
N ALA A 54 11.17 5.44 -0.27
CA ALA A 54 11.61 6.22 -1.43
C ALA A 54 11.37 5.51 -2.78
N SER A 55 11.50 4.18 -2.85
CA SER A 55 11.34 3.45 -4.11
C SER A 55 9.88 3.09 -4.40
N THR A 56 9.51 3.02 -5.68
CA THR A 56 8.21 2.48 -6.16
C THR A 56 7.94 1.09 -5.60
N LYS A 57 8.95 0.23 -5.62
CA LYS A 57 8.87 -1.15 -5.09
C LYS A 57 8.50 -1.17 -3.61
N SER A 58 9.09 -0.30 -2.78
CA SER A 58 8.81 -0.26 -1.35
C SER A 58 7.39 0.21 -1.04
N ARG A 59 6.86 1.18 -1.81
CA ARG A 59 5.47 1.66 -1.67
C ARG A 59 4.47 0.62 -2.14
N TYR A 60 4.74 -0.04 -3.26
CA TYR A 60 3.91 -1.15 -3.75
C TYR A 60 3.84 -2.31 -2.76
N ARG A 61 4.98 -2.74 -2.25
CA ARG A 61 5.06 -3.78 -1.22
C ARG A 61 4.29 -3.39 0.04
N HIS A 62 4.42 -2.15 0.50
CA HIS A 62 3.67 -1.65 1.65
C HIS A 62 2.15 -1.75 1.41
N TRP A 63 1.68 -1.28 0.26
CA TRP A 63 0.26 -1.34 -0.09
C TRP A 63 -0.31 -2.75 -0.05
N ILE A 64 0.34 -3.71 -0.73
CA ILE A 64 -0.17 -5.08 -0.82
C ILE A 64 -0.11 -5.80 0.53
N THR A 65 1.01 -5.64 1.27
CA THR A 65 1.18 -6.23 2.59
C THR A 65 0.17 -5.69 3.59
N HIS A 66 -0.03 -4.37 3.63
CA HIS A 66 -1.01 -3.76 4.52
C HIS A 66 -2.43 -4.25 4.20
N LYS A 67 -2.81 -4.23 2.92
CA LYS A 67 -4.17 -4.58 2.52
C LYS A 67 -4.53 -6.05 2.72
N LEU A 68 -3.61 -6.97 2.50
CA LEU A 68 -3.90 -8.41 2.42
C LEU A 68 -3.34 -9.23 3.59
N ALA A 69 -2.43 -8.67 4.38
CA ALA A 69 -1.83 -9.36 5.51
C ALA A 69 -2.07 -8.59 6.82
N THR A 70 -1.34 -7.51 7.05
CA THR A 70 -1.34 -6.80 8.35
C THR A 70 -2.66 -6.08 8.68
N TRP A 71 -3.57 -5.93 7.73
CA TRP A 71 -4.92 -5.44 7.98
C TRP A 71 -5.71 -6.38 8.90
N ILE A 72 -5.50 -7.69 8.74
CA ILE A 72 -6.13 -8.70 9.59
C ILE A 72 -5.66 -8.55 11.04
N ASP A 73 -4.36 -8.34 11.24
CA ASP A 73 -3.79 -8.12 12.58
C ASP A 73 -4.31 -6.83 13.21
N GLN A 74 -4.55 -5.80 12.40
CA GLN A 74 -4.98 -4.49 12.85
C GLN A 74 -6.48 -4.39 13.14
N PHE A 75 -7.31 -5.04 12.32
CA PHE A 75 -8.77 -4.85 12.31
C PHE A 75 -9.59 -6.16 12.45
N GLY A 76 -8.95 -7.31 12.46
CA GLY A 76 -9.62 -8.62 12.52
C GLY A 76 -10.37 -9.03 11.25
N THR A 77 -10.25 -8.27 10.16
CA THR A 77 -10.93 -8.52 8.88
C THR A 77 -9.99 -8.33 7.70
N SER A 78 -10.40 -8.78 6.51
CA SER A 78 -9.66 -8.49 5.28
C SER A 78 -9.75 -7.00 4.90
N GLY A 79 -8.65 -6.42 4.48
CA GLY A 79 -8.61 -5.06 3.92
C GLY A 79 -9.14 -4.99 2.48
N CYS A 80 -9.34 -6.11 1.82
CA CYS A 80 -9.91 -6.20 0.48
C CYS A 80 -11.32 -6.78 0.52
N VAL A 81 -12.28 -6.06 -0.06
CA VAL A 81 -13.69 -6.48 -0.20
C VAL A 81 -14.03 -6.98 -1.61
N GLY A 82 -13.04 -7.19 -2.47
CA GLY A 82 -13.22 -7.76 -3.81
C GLY A 82 -13.97 -6.87 -4.80
N CYS A 83 -13.99 -5.56 -4.62
CA CYS A 83 -14.81 -4.65 -5.45
C CYS A 83 -14.27 -4.44 -6.89
N GLY A 84 -13.04 -4.85 -7.20
CA GLY A 84 -12.43 -4.76 -8.53
C GLY A 84 -12.02 -3.36 -9.01
N ARG A 85 -12.31 -2.29 -8.25
CA ARG A 85 -12.02 -0.91 -8.69
C ARG A 85 -10.53 -0.68 -8.95
N CYS A 86 -9.66 -1.23 -8.11
CA CYS A 86 -8.21 -1.07 -8.26
C CYS A 86 -7.70 -1.68 -9.57
N ILE A 87 -8.30 -2.76 -10.06
CA ILE A 87 -7.97 -3.41 -11.33
C ILE A 87 -8.45 -2.54 -12.48
N THR A 88 -9.72 -2.15 -12.45
CA THR A 88 -10.37 -1.34 -13.51
C THR A 88 -9.67 0.01 -13.73
N TRP A 89 -9.24 0.67 -12.65
CA TRP A 89 -8.63 2.00 -12.71
C TRP A 89 -7.09 1.99 -12.82
N CYS A 90 -6.48 0.81 -12.85
CA CYS A 90 -5.04 0.72 -12.99
C CYS A 90 -4.59 1.01 -14.43
N PRO A 91 -3.77 2.05 -14.69
CA PRO A 91 -3.35 2.40 -16.04
C PRO A 91 -2.40 1.39 -16.68
N VAL A 92 -1.86 0.45 -15.89
CA VAL A 92 -0.96 -0.61 -16.35
C VAL A 92 -1.55 -2.00 -16.07
N ALA A 93 -2.86 -2.09 -15.84
CA ALA A 93 -3.62 -3.33 -15.71
C ALA A 93 -3.08 -4.32 -14.64
N ILE A 94 -2.61 -3.80 -13.50
CA ILE A 94 -2.20 -4.67 -12.38
C ILE A 94 -3.45 -5.28 -11.75
N ASP A 95 -3.50 -6.61 -11.71
CA ASP A 95 -4.52 -7.38 -11.01
C ASP A 95 -3.98 -7.86 -9.65
N ILE A 96 -4.58 -7.39 -8.56
CA ILE A 96 -4.17 -7.73 -7.20
C ILE A 96 -4.33 -9.24 -6.91
N THR A 97 -5.25 -9.92 -7.60
CA THR A 97 -5.47 -11.37 -7.41
C THR A 97 -4.36 -12.19 -8.05
N GLU A 98 -3.88 -11.79 -9.21
CA GLU A 98 -2.71 -12.40 -9.87
C GLU A 98 -1.44 -12.22 -9.04
N GLU A 99 -1.24 -11.03 -8.46
CA GLU A 99 -0.11 -10.76 -7.56
C GLU A 99 -0.12 -11.68 -6.33
N VAL A 100 -1.29 -11.90 -5.73
CA VAL A 100 -1.42 -12.82 -4.59
C VAL A 100 -1.11 -14.26 -4.99
N HIS A 101 -1.58 -14.71 -6.15
CA HIS A 101 -1.24 -16.03 -6.67
C HIS A 101 0.26 -16.19 -6.86
N ALA A 102 0.92 -15.24 -7.51
CA ALA A 102 2.36 -15.26 -7.72
C ALA A 102 3.16 -15.30 -6.42
N ILE A 103 2.74 -14.55 -5.40
CA ILE A 103 3.38 -14.57 -4.07
C ILE A 103 3.24 -15.94 -3.42
N ARG A 104 2.05 -16.55 -3.43
CA ARG A 104 1.79 -17.87 -2.84
C ARG A 104 2.58 -18.99 -3.54
N GLU A 105 2.66 -18.95 -4.85
CA GLU A 105 3.44 -19.91 -5.64
C GLU A 105 4.93 -19.80 -5.32
N SER A 106 5.47 -18.60 -5.19
CA SER A 106 6.88 -18.38 -4.83
C SER A 106 7.22 -18.93 -3.45
N GLU A 107 6.35 -18.77 -2.46
CA GLU A 107 6.53 -19.35 -1.13
C GLU A 107 6.53 -20.89 -1.15
N THR A 108 5.67 -21.49 -1.98
CA THR A 108 5.62 -22.95 -2.15
C THR A 108 6.91 -23.51 -2.75
N VAL A 109 7.49 -22.80 -3.71
CA VAL A 109 8.78 -23.18 -4.33
C VAL A 109 9.92 -23.07 -3.32
N ILE A 110 10.00 -21.97 -2.57
CA ILE A 110 11.03 -21.73 -1.54
C ILE A 110 10.90 -22.78 -0.42
N GLY A 111 9.70 -23.12 -0.01
CA GLY A 111 9.45 -24.14 1.02
C GLY A 111 9.94 -25.53 0.58
N LYS A 112 9.67 -25.92 -0.67
CA LYS A 112 10.15 -27.19 -1.25
C LYS A 112 11.68 -27.24 -1.35
N GLN A 113 12.30 -26.15 -1.75
CA GLN A 113 13.76 -26.07 -1.87
C GLN A 113 14.46 -26.25 -0.53
N LYS A 114 13.99 -25.58 0.51
CA LYS A 114 14.51 -25.73 1.89
C LYS A 114 14.36 -27.15 2.42
N THR A 115 13.28 -27.85 2.07
CA THR A 115 13.04 -29.23 2.49
C THR A 115 14.00 -30.19 1.80
N ILE A 116 14.30 -30.01 0.52
CA ILE A 116 15.26 -30.82 -0.24
C ILE A 116 16.67 -30.64 0.35
N GLU A 117 17.11 -29.39 0.56
CA GLU A 117 18.42 -29.09 1.16
C GLU A 117 18.59 -29.62 2.60
N ALA A 118 17.49 -29.81 3.34
CA ALA A 118 17.50 -30.38 4.68
C ALA A 118 17.58 -31.93 4.68
N ILE A 119 17.14 -32.57 3.60
CA ILE A 119 17.17 -34.03 3.44
C ILE A 119 18.56 -34.50 2.92
N GLU A 120 19.26 -33.64 2.19
CA GLU A 120 20.59 -33.94 1.61
C GLU A 120 21.76 -33.71 2.59
N LYS A 121 21.50 -33.26 3.82
CA LYS A 121 22.47 -33.08 4.93
C LYS A 121 22.35 -34.20 5.94
#